data_1395df01b56c12da74bfb16ae3220ee1
#
_entry.id   1395df01b56c12da74bfb16ae3220ee1
#
_cell.length_a   1.000
_cell.length_b   1.000
_cell.length_c   1.000
_cell.angle_alpha   90.00
_cell.angle_beta   90.00
_cell.angle_gamma   90.00
#
_symmetry.space_group_name_H-M   'P 1'
#
loop_
_entity.id
_entity.type
_entity.pdbx_description
1 polymer ?
#
loop_
_entity_poly.entity_id
_entity_poly.type
_entity_poly.pdbx_seq_one_letter_code
_entity_poly.pdbx_strand_id
1 'polypeptide(L)'
;MTRKRAGLQDLVGEHVRIDRPGGGNARLKVPALVAGMIAGADSIEDMDLLRHGAMGRLFTGVRAPSTLGTFLHTVTFGHVRQLDAVASRLLINLCASAPLPPGAHELTYVDVDDTVKSTFGYAKQGAGPATPASKG
;
A
#
# COMPACT_ATOMS: atom_id res chain seq x y z
N MET A 1 -24.56 -0.37 19.56
CA MET A 1 -24.33 -0.24 18.11
C MET A 1 -22.86 -0.47 17.83
N THR A 2 -22.47 -1.62 17.33
CA THR A 2 -21.06 -1.92 17.07
C THR A 2 -20.63 -1.13 15.84
N ARG A 3 -19.81 -0.10 16.03
CA ARG A 3 -19.26 0.70 14.93
C ARG A 3 -18.39 -0.24 14.08
N LYS A 4 -18.86 -0.59 12.87
CA LYS A 4 -18.10 -1.39 11.91
C LYS A 4 -16.79 -0.65 11.66
N ARG A 5 -15.65 -1.25 12.05
CA ARG A 5 -14.37 -0.62 11.87
C ARG A 5 -14.10 -0.47 10.37
N ALA A 6 -13.76 0.74 9.96
CA ALA A 6 -13.49 1.04 8.57
C ALA A 6 -12.37 0.14 8.03
N GLY A 7 -12.64 -0.56 6.94
CA GLY A 7 -11.65 -1.34 6.21
C GLY A 7 -10.77 -0.45 5.32
N LEU A 8 -9.79 -1.05 4.65
CA LEU A 8 -8.84 -0.32 3.80
C LEU A 8 -9.54 0.58 2.78
N GLN A 9 -10.58 0.09 2.12
CA GLN A 9 -11.31 0.83 1.10
C GLN A 9 -11.97 2.10 1.63
N ASP A 10 -12.53 2.03 2.83
CA ASP A 10 -13.20 3.19 3.45
C ASP A 10 -12.18 4.20 3.95
N LEU A 11 -11.08 3.73 4.57
CA LEU A 11 -9.98 4.57 5.03
C LEU A 11 -9.31 5.32 3.87
N VAL A 12 -9.08 4.65 2.74
CA VAL A 12 -8.54 5.31 1.54
C VAL A 12 -9.52 6.36 1.03
N GLY A 13 -10.82 6.05 0.96
CA GLY A 13 -11.84 7.00 0.52
C GLY A 13 -11.95 8.25 1.41
N GLU A 14 -11.65 8.11 2.70
CA GLU A 14 -11.69 9.21 3.68
C GLU A 14 -10.41 10.06 3.65
N HIS A 15 -9.24 9.43 3.54
CA HIS A 15 -7.96 10.08 3.79
C HIS A 15 -7.11 10.35 2.55
N VAL A 16 -7.37 9.69 1.40
CA VAL A 16 -6.56 9.86 0.19
C VAL A 16 -7.29 10.68 -0.86
N ARG A 17 -6.70 11.81 -1.23
CA ARG A 17 -7.19 12.69 -2.29
C ARG A 17 -6.08 12.98 -3.27
N ILE A 18 -6.32 12.64 -4.54
CA ILE A 18 -5.38 12.84 -5.64
C ILE A 18 -6.10 13.63 -6.74
N ASP A 19 -5.94 14.93 -6.71
CA ASP A 19 -6.59 15.88 -7.65
C ASP A 19 -5.75 16.04 -8.92
N ARG A 20 -5.47 14.91 -9.60
CA ARG A 20 -4.70 14.88 -10.84
C ARG A 20 -5.37 13.94 -11.85
N PRO A 21 -5.24 14.19 -13.16
CA PRO A 21 -5.67 13.25 -14.18
C PRO A 21 -5.04 11.86 -13.93
N GLY A 22 -5.86 10.81 -13.92
CA GLY A 22 -5.45 9.45 -13.57
C GLY A 22 -5.51 9.11 -12.07
N GLY A 23 -5.55 10.11 -11.18
CA GLY A 23 -5.62 9.92 -9.72
C GLY A 23 -6.99 9.50 -9.17
N GLY A 24 -8.05 9.63 -9.97
CA GLY A 24 -9.41 9.31 -9.55
C GLY A 24 -9.59 7.86 -9.10
N ASN A 25 -10.60 7.64 -8.25
CA ASN A 25 -10.96 6.33 -7.71
C ASN A 25 -9.85 5.65 -6.87
N ALA A 26 -9.06 6.43 -6.12
CA ALA A 26 -8.04 5.89 -5.21
C ALA A 26 -8.63 4.82 -4.26
N ARG A 27 -9.87 5.04 -3.81
CA ARG A 27 -10.63 4.10 -2.96
C ARG A 27 -10.70 2.68 -3.52
N LEU A 28 -10.70 2.51 -4.85
CA LEU A 28 -10.72 1.18 -5.49
C LEU A 28 -9.33 0.73 -5.94
N LYS A 29 -8.48 1.66 -6.36
CA LYS A 29 -7.17 1.35 -6.92
C LYS A 29 -6.15 0.98 -5.85
N VAL A 30 -6.12 1.66 -4.71
CA VAL A 30 -5.20 1.35 -3.61
C VAL A 30 -5.46 -0.05 -3.04
N PRO A 31 -6.69 -0.44 -2.69
CA PRO A 31 -6.95 -1.82 -2.24
C PRO A 31 -6.62 -2.88 -3.30
N ALA A 32 -6.82 -2.57 -4.59
CA ALA A 32 -6.43 -3.49 -5.66
C ALA A 32 -4.90 -3.70 -5.71
N LEU A 33 -4.11 -2.64 -5.58
CA LEU A 33 -2.65 -2.74 -5.50
C LEU A 33 -2.19 -3.54 -4.27
N VAL A 34 -2.78 -3.28 -3.11
CA VAL A 34 -2.48 -4.04 -1.88
C VAL A 34 -2.84 -5.51 -2.04
N ALA A 35 -3.99 -5.82 -2.65
CA ALA A 35 -4.39 -7.19 -2.94
C ALA A 35 -3.40 -7.90 -3.87
N GLY A 36 -2.88 -7.20 -4.89
CA GLY A 36 -1.82 -7.70 -5.76
C GLY A 36 -0.56 -8.05 -5.01
N MET A 37 -0.08 -7.15 -4.15
CA MET A 37 1.09 -7.40 -3.31
C MET A 37 0.90 -8.61 -2.39
N ILE A 38 -0.26 -8.76 -1.78
CA ILE A 38 -0.60 -9.91 -0.94
C ILE A 38 -0.63 -11.21 -1.76
N ALA A 39 -1.08 -11.14 -3.01
CA ALA A 39 -1.14 -12.27 -3.93
C ALA A 39 0.22 -12.60 -4.58
N GLY A 40 1.27 -11.83 -4.30
CA GLY A 40 2.63 -12.06 -4.80
C GLY A 40 2.93 -11.35 -6.12
N ALA A 41 2.20 -10.31 -6.49
CA ALA A 41 2.52 -9.50 -7.66
C ALA A 41 3.79 -8.67 -7.39
N ASP A 42 4.81 -8.86 -8.20
CA ASP A 42 6.10 -8.14 -8.13
C ASP A 42 6.15 -6.96 -9.10
N SER A 43 5.28 -6.93 -10.06
CA SER A 43 5.18 -5.88 -11.07
C SER A 43 3.74 -5.43 -11.28
N ILE A 44 3.58 -4.32 -12.00
CA ILE A 44 2.24 -3.83 -12.34
C ILE A 44 1.53 -4.75 -13.35
N GLU A 45 2.27 -5.43 -14.19
CA GLU A 45 1.78 -6.40 -15.17
C GLU A 45 1.18 -7.62 -14.46
N ASP A 46 1.75 -8.05 -13.34
CA ASP A 46 1.26 -9.19 -12.55
C ASP A 46 -0.12 -8.92 -11.95
N MET A 47 -0.53 -7.67 -11.86
CA MET A 47 -1.89 -7.31 -11.42
C MET A 47 -2.98 -7.89 -12.32
N ASP A 48 -2.65 -8.29 -13.53
CA ASP A 48 -3.60 -8.95 -14.43
C ASP A 48 -4.03 -10.33 -13.92
N LEU A 49 -3.19 -11.00 -13.14
CA LEU A 49 -3.52 -12.27 -12.49
C LEU A 49 -4.77 -12.17 -11.60
N LEU A 50 -4.97 -11.03 -10.95
CA LEU A 50 -6.15 -10.81 -10.09
C LEU A 50 -7.46 -10.69 -10.88
N ARG A 51 -7.39 -10.50 -12.18
CA ARG A 51 -8.56 -10.31 -13.07
C ARG A 51 -9.05 -11.59 -13.70
N HIS A 52 -8.26 -12.68 -13.61
CA HIS A 52 -8.51 -13.94 -14.29
C HIS A 52 -8.84 -15.06 -13.31
N GLY A 53 -9.51 -16.08 -13.82
CA GLY A 53 -9.82 -17.31 -13.08
C GLY A 53 -10.73 -17.09 -11.86
N ALA A 54 -10.48 -17.83 -10.81
CA ALA A 54 -11.25 -17.77 -9.56
C ALA A 54 -11.00 -16.50 -8.72
N MET A 55 -9.97 -15.71 -9.06
CA MET A 55 -9.58 -14.50 -8.32
C MET A 55 -10.68 -13.44 -8.33
N GLY A 56 -11.51 -13.39 -9.37
CA GLY A 56 -12.65 -12.48 -9.44
C GLY A 56 -13.72 -12.70 -8.35
N ARG A 57 -13.69 -13.84 -7.67
CA ARG A 57 -14.56 -14.10 -6.49
C ARG A 57 -14.04 -13.43 -5.22
N LEU A 58 -12.73 -13.25 -5.13
CA LEU A 58 -12.06 -12.64 -3.98
C LEU A 58 -11.84 -11.14 -4.17
N PHE A 59 -11.51 -10.74 -5.40
CA PHE A 59 -11.15 -9.37 -5.74
C PHE A 59 -12.06 -8.84 -6.84
N THR A 60 -13.05 -8.05 -6.47
CA THR A 60 -13.97 -7.42 -7.42
C THR A 60 -13.48 -6.06 -7.86
N GLY A 61 -13.66 -5.73 -9.14
CA GLY A 61 -13.39 -4.39 -9.66
C GLY A 61 -11.91 -4.03 -9.82
N VAL A 62 -11.02 -5.02 -9.88
CA VAL A 62 -9.58 -4.80 -10.15
C VAL A 62 -9.42 -4.19 -11.55
N ARG A 63 -8.76 -3.04 -11.60
CA ARG A 63 -8.48 -2.30 -12.83
C ARG A 63 -7.33 -2.93 -13.61
N ALA A 64 -7.29 -2.64 -14.93
CA ALA A 64 -6.21 -3.09 -15.79
C ALA A 64 -4.84 -2.56 -15.30
N PRO A 65 -3.74 -3.31 -15.53
CA PRO A 65 -2.39 -2.88 -15.15
C PRO A 65 -2.05 -1.48 -15.63
N SER A 66 -2.37 -1.12 -16.87
CA SER A 66 -2.14 0.22 -17.42
C SER A 66 -2.86 1.33 -16.63
N THR A 67 -4.07 1.07 -16.15
CA THR A 67 -4.83 2.02 -15.32
C THR A 67 -4.19 2.18 -13.95
N LEU A 68 -3.72 1.10 -13.36
CA LEU A 68 -3.03 1.12 -12.07
C LEU A 68 -1.65 1.77 -12.18
N GLY A 69 -0.91 1.51 -13.26
CA GLY A 69 0.35 2.17 -13.56
C GLY A 69 0.20 3.68 -13.71
N THR A 70 -0.78 4.13 -14.51
CA THR A 70 -1.10 5.56 -14.63
C THR A 70 -1.44 6.17 -13.28
N PHE A 71 -2.20 5.47 -12.43
CA PHE A 71 -2.52 5.94 -11.09
C PHE A 71 -1.27 6.10 -10.23
N LEU A 72 -0.36 5.14 -10.23
CA LEU A 72 0.89 5.22 -9.45
C LEU A 72 1.75 6.42 -9.85
N HIS A 73 1.78 6.79 -11.13
CA HIS A 73 2.49 7.99 -11.59
C HIS A 73 1.88 9.31 -11.10
N THR A 74 0.65 9.31 -10.60
CA THR A 74 0.03 10.50 -10.01
C THR A 74 0.38 10.69 -8.52
N VAL A 75 0.89 9.63 -7.87
CA VAL A 75 1.23 9.66 -6.44
C VAL A 75 2.49 10.48 -6.23
N THR A 76 2.42 11.42 -5.28
CA THR A 76 3.54 12.26 -4.85
C THR A 76 3.86 12.00 -3.40
N PHE A 77 4.93 12.59 -2.89
CA PHE A 77 5.32 12.48 -1.47
C PHE A 77 4.19 12.87 -0.51
N GLY A 78 3.42 13.93 -0.84
CA GLY A 78 2.27 14.32 -0.04
C GLY A 78 1.18 13.23 0.04
N HIS A 79 0.96 12.49 -1.04
CA HIS A 79 0.02 11.37 -1.07
C HIS A 79 0.55 10.15 -0.29
N VAL A 80 1.86 9.93 -0.27
CA VAL A 80 2.48 8.90 0.58
C VAL A 80 2.15 9.13 2.05
N ARG A 81 2.23 10.37 2.53
CA ARG A 81 1.83 10.72 3.91
C ARG A 81 0.35 10.46 4.21
N GLN A 82 -0.52 10.64 3.22
CA GLN A 82 -1.94 10.26 3.37
C GLN A 82 -2.08 8.74 3.47
N LEU A 83 -1.30 7.98 2.70
CA LEU A 83 -1.28 6.51 2.77
C LEU A 83 -0.71 6.01 4.10
N ASP A 84 0.30 6.67 4.66
CA ASP A 84 0.82 6.37 6.01
C ASP A 84 -0.27 6.51 7.07
N ALA A 85 -1.09 7.56 6.97
CA ALA A 85 -2.23 7.75 7.86
C ALA A 85 -3.29 6.63 7.71
N VAL A 86 -3.52 6.16 6.49
CA VAL A 86 -4.40 5.01 6.21
C VAL A 86 -3.80 3.73 6.81
N ALA A 87 -2.52 3.46 6.58
CA ALA A 87 -1.83 2.27 7.09
C ALA A 87 -1.87 2.20 8.62
N SER A 88 -1.58 3.31 9.30
CA SER A 88 -1.61 3.37 10.76
C SER A 88 -3.02 3.06 11.32
N ARG A 89 -4.06 3.61 10.72
CA ARG A 89 -5.45 3.36 11.13
C ARG A 89 -5.89 1.94 10.84
N LEU A 90 -5.48 1.41 9.68
CA LEU A 90 -5.77 0.03 9.30
C LEU A 90 -5.11 -0.94 10.30
N LEU A 91 -3.86 -0.70 10.66
CA LEU A 91 -3.13 -1.51 11.64
C LEU A 91 -3.85 -1.54 12.99
N ILE A 92 -4.27 -0.38 13.49
CA ILE A 92 -5.06 -0.29 14.74
C ILE A 92 -6.35 -1.13 14.62
N ASN A 93 -7.06 -1.04 13.50
CA ASN A 93 -8.29 -1.80 13.27
C ASN A 93 -8.04 -3.31 13.21
N LEU A 94 -6.95 -3.72 12.57
CA LEU A 94 -6.54 -5.12 12.48
C LEU A 94 -6.14 -5.69 13.86
N CYS A 95 -5.27 -4.99 14.60
CA CYS A 95 -4.85 -5.40 15.95
C CYS A 95 -6.04 -5.51 16.92
N ALA A 96 -7.01 -4.64 16.76
CA ALA A 96 -8.21 -4.73 17.61
C ALA A 96 -9.19 -5.82 17.16
N SER A 97 -9.01 -6.40 15.98
CA SER A 97 -9.85 -7.48 15.44
C SER A 97 -9.20 -8.85 15.56
N ALA A 98 -7.89 -8.91 15.66
CA ALA A 98 -7.11 -10.14 15.81
C ALA A 98 -6.65 -10.29 17.28
N PRO A 99 -6.72 -11.48 17.88
CA PRO A 99 -6.12 -11.73 19.17
C PRO A 99 -4.61 -11.55 19.08
N LEU A 100 -4.05 -10.76 19.99
CA LEU A 100 -2.60 -10.63 20.09
C LEU A 100 -1.99 -11.95 20.60
N PRO A 101 -0.79 -12.33 20.14
CA PRO A 101 -0.07 -13.49 20.68
C PRO A 101 0.13 -13.33 22.20
N PRO A 102 0.11 -14.42 22.96
CA PRO A 102 0.47 -14.40 24.38
C PRO A 102 1.86 -13.76 24.56
N GLY A 103 2.00 -12.88 25.56
CA GLY A 103 3.26 -12.20 25.85
C GLY A 103 3.52 -10.91 25.04
N ALA A 104 2.71 -10.57 24.05
CA ALA A 104 2.88 -9.35 23.26
C ALA A 104 2.81 -8.04 24.07
N HIS A 105 2.26 -8.09 25.30
CA HIS A 105 2.20 -6.96 26.21
C HIS A 105 3.41 -6.87 27.16
N GLU A 106 4.25 -7.91 27.20
CA GLU A 106 5.38 -7.97 28.13
C GLU A 106 6.66 -7.46 27.50
N LEU A 107 7.00 -7.95 26.31
CA LEU A 107 8.18 -7.51 25.57
C LEU A 107 7.98 -7.70 24.08
N THR A 108 8.24 -6.64 23.30
CA THR A 108 8.18 -6.66 21.84
C THR A 108 9.52 -6.22 21.28
N TYR A 109 10.11 -7.06 20.44
CA TYR A 109 11.28 -6.70 19.66
C TYR A 109 10.83 -6.06 18.35
N VAL A 110 11.38 -4.91 18.03
CA VAL A 110 11.19 -4.25 16.73
C VAL A 110 12.50 -4.34 15.97
N ASP A 111 12.50 -5.07 14.88
CA ASP A 111 13.61 -5.12 13.95
C ASP A 111 13.43 -4.02 12.90
N VAL A 112 14.47 -3.20 12.73
CA VAL A 112 14.46 -2.11 11.76
C VAL A 112 15.53 -2.41 10.72
N ASP A 113 15.09 -2.73 9.52
CA ASP A 113 15.96 -3.01 8.38
C ASP A 113 15.90 -1.89 7.35
N ASP A 114 17.07 -1.45 6.89
CA ASP A 114 17.22 -0.45 5.84
C ASP A 114 17.26 -1.12 4.47
N THR A 115 16.21 -0.96 3.69
CA THR A 115 16.17 -1.43 2.31
C THR A 115 16.51 -0.32 1.34
N VAL A 116 17.66 -0.45 0.66
CA VAL A 116 18.06 0.44 -0.43
C VAL A 116 17.48 -0.07 -1.74
N LYS A 117 16.62 0.73 -2.38
CA LYS A 117 16.11 0.45 -3.73
C LYS A 117 16.66 1.47 -4.72
N SER A 118 17.29 0.97 -5.78
CA SER A 118 17.70 1.81 -6.90
C SER A 118 16.49 2.40 -7.60
N THR A 119 16.51 3.71 -7.83
CA THR A 119 15.49 4.40 -8.61
C THR A 119 16.11 5.04 -9.84
N PHE A 120 15.40 4.99 -10.95
CA PHE A 120 15.83 5.64 -12.18
C PHE A 120 15.15 7.00 -12.33
N GLY A 121 15.87 7.98 -12.79
CA GLY A 121 15.36 9.34 -13.05
C GLY A 121 16.03 10.39 -12.15
N TYR A 122 16.23 11.57 -12.74
CA TYR A 122 16.76 12.73 -12.03
C TYR A 122 15.68 13.34 -11.14
N ALA A 123 16.02 13.75 -9.94
CA ALA A 123 15.14 14.49 -9.04
C ALA A 123 13.84 13.78 -8.61
N LYS A 124 13.88 12.48 -8.29
CA LYS A 124 12.77 11.84 -7.59
C LYS A 124 12.72 12.33 -6.14
N GLN A 125 11.57 12.86 -5.74
CA GLN A 125 11.36 13.35 -4.39
C GLN A 125 11.52 12.22 -3.36
N GLY A 126 12.39 12.42 -2.37
CA GLY A 126 12.72 11.41 -1.35
C GLY A 126 13.84 10.45 -1.73
N ALA A 127 14.38 10.52 -2.96
CA ALA A 127 15.57 9.78 -3.33
C ALA A 127 16.83 10.57 -2.95
N GLY A 128 17.78 9.92 -2.32
CA GLY A 128 19.10 10.46 -1.99
C GLY A 128 20.22 9.60 -2.57
N PRO A 129 21.48 10.12 -2.63
CA PRO A 129 22.61 9.31 -3.01
C PRO A 129 22.81 8.19 -1.98
N ALA A 130 22.99 6.94 -2.46
CA ALA A 130 23.38 5.86 -1.59
C ALA A 130 24.79 6.12 -1.05
N THR A 131 24.95 6.17 0.27
CA THR A 131 26.26 6.19 0.89
C THR A 131 26.87 4.79 0.71
N PRO A 132 28.04 4.63 0.05
CA PRO A 132 28.66 3.33 -0.06
C PRO A 132 28.99 2.84 1.36
N ALA A 133 28.56 1.60 1.68
CA ALA A 133 28.94 0.96 2.92
C ALA A 133 30.47 0.96 3.02
N SER A 134 31.00 1.56 4.08
CA SER A 134 32.43 1.50 4.35
C SER A 134 32.82 0.02 4.54
N LYS A 135 33.68 -0.48 3.65
CA LYS A 135 34.29 -1.78 3.87
C LYS A 135 35.16 -1.67 5.09
N GLY A 136 34.70 -2.25 6.22
CA GLY A 136 35.51 -2.58 7.37
C GLY A 136 36.32 -3.82 7.13
#